data_c2592b25263280b19335f66bee00b142
#
_entry.id   c2592b25263280b19335f66bee00b142
#
_cell.length_a   1.000
_cell.length_b   1.000
_cell.length_c   1.000
_cell.angle_alpha   90.00
_cell.angle_beta   90.00
_cell.angle_gamma   90.00
#
_symmetry.space_group_name_H-M   'P 1'
#
loop_
_entity.id
_entity.type
_entity.pdbx_description
1 polymer ?
#
loop_
_entity_poly.entity_id
_entity_poly.type
_entity_poly.pdbx_seq_one_letter_code
_entity_poly.pdbx_strand_id
1 'polypeptide(L)'
;MTQFNFDKLTQRRGTNSYKWDETDDPDVIPVWVADMDFETAPCIVRALQERVAHGIFGYTFVPESYYEAVISWFRRRHHWRIDRSWIEYTSGVVPALSATFKALTQPGDKVLVQTPVYNCFFSSIRNNGCEIVESPLQRSANTYVINFDDLEQKLSDPAVKLFVLCNPHNPAGRVWTPDELRRMNDLCLRHDVRLVSDEIHCELTMPGYTYTPFASVSDECLNNSVTLNSPSKSFNTAGLQIANIISNDATIRQRINRAININEVCDVNPFGVIALQAAYNEGEAWLDALKAYLHANYVALQAFFSEHLPQLAVTKLEGTYLVWVDISSTGLDADTLTDRLLHEAKVMVNSGTMYGREAGKQFIRINIACPKARLMEALKRIKLEIDNLSTL
;
A
#
# COMPACT_ATOMS: atom_id res chain seq x y z
N MET A 1 1.44 -30.41 -6.05
CA MET A 1 0.65 -29.91 -4.92
C MET A 1 1.27 -28.59 -4.49
N THR A 2 0.52 -27.52 -4.42
CA THR A 2 1.03 -26.24 -3.92
C THR A 2 1.39 -26.42 -2.44
N GLN A 3 2.59 -26.04 -2.06
CA GLN A 3 3.12 -26.15 -0.70
C GLN A 3 2.28 -25.33 0.31
N PHE A 4 1.53 -24.32 -0.17
CA PHE A 4 0.73 -23.39 0.63
C PHE A 4 -0.75 -23.41 0.19
N ASN A 5 -1.67 -23.34 1.15
CA ASN A 5 -3.10 -23.40 0.88
C ASN A 5 -3.76 -22.04 1.13
N PHE A 6 -3.97 -21.26 0.07
CA PHE A 6 -4.66 -19.97 0.11
C PHE A 6 -6.20 -20.09 -0.02
N ASP A 7 -6.75 -21.29 -0.27
CA ASP A 7 -8.20 -21.53 -0.26
C ASP A 7 -8.74 -21.80 1.14
N LYS A 8 -7.85 -21.94 2.16
CA LYS A 8 -8.26 -22.15 3.55
C LYS A 8 -9.08 -20.96 4.05
N LEU A 9 -10.29 -21.23 4.50
CA LEU A 9 -11.15 -20.25 5.16
C LEU A 9 -10.74 -20.14 6.63
N THR A 10 -10.03 -19.07 6.98
CA THR A 10 -9.65 -18.78 8.36
C THR A 10 -10.73 -17.91 9.00
N GLN A 11 -11.22 -18.33 10.19
CA GLN A 11 -12.20 -17.56 10.96
C GLN A 11 -11.51 -16.30 11.52
N ARG A 12 -12.07 -15.14 11.21
CA ARG A 12 -11.54 -13.83 11.65
C ARG A 12 -12.54 -13.01 12.46
N ARG A 13 -13.86 -13.34 12.41
CA ARG A 13 -14.85 -12.68 13.28
C ARG A 13 -14.63 -13.08 14.73
N GLY A 14 -14.80 -12.10 15.63
CA GLY A 14 -14.58 -12.28 17.06
C GLY A 14 -13.11 -12.35 17.47
N THR A 15 -12.20 -11.90 16.60
CA THR A 15 -10.75 -11.85 16.88
C THR A 15 -10.21 -10.42 17.03
N ASN A 16 -11.08 -9.44 17.15
CA ASN A 16 -10.78 -8.00 17.09
C ASN A 16 -10.14 -7.60 15.74
N SER A 17 -10.54 -8.26 14.66
CA SER A 17 -10.08 -7.95 13.32
C SER A 17 -10.71 -6.65 12.82
N TYR A 18 -9.91 -5.61 12.57
CA TYR A 18 -10.40 -4.35 12.00
C TYR A 18 -11.19 -4.56 10.71
N LYS A 19 -10.80 -5.53 9.88
CA LYS A 19 -11.50 -5.86 8.63
C LYS A 19 -12.85 -6.54 8.86
N TRP A 20 -12.91 -7.48 9.82
CA TRP A 20 -14.05 -8.39 9.98
C TRP A 20 -15.01 -7.98 11.08
N ASP A 21 -14.55 -7.27 12.10
CA ASP A 21 -15.33 -6.90 13.27
C ASP A 21 -15.73 -5.40 13.26
N GLU A 22 -15.60 -4.71 12.08
CA GLU A 22 -16.09 -3.35 11.86
C GLU A 22 -17.64 -3.29 11.87
N THR A 23 -18.29 -4.39 11.54
CA THR A 23 -19.75 -4.53 11.63
C THR A 23 -20.11 -5.80 12.38
N ASP A 24 -21.18 -5.72 13.20
CA ASP A 24 -21.72 -6.85 13.94
C ASP A 24 -22.55 -7.79 13.05
N ASP A 25 -22.87 -7.40 11.81
CA ASP A 25 -23.65 -8.21 10.88
C ASP A 25 -22.80 -9.41 10.38
N PRO A 26 -23.17 -10.66 10.74
CA PRO A 26 -22.38 -11.84 10.40
C PRO A 26 -22.39 -12.17 8.90
N ASP A 27 -23.37 -11.66 8.15
CA ASP A 27 -23.56 -11.95 6.74
C ASP A 27 -22.70 -11.05 5.83
N VAL A 28 -22.12 -9.97 6.37
CA VAL A 28 -21.27 -9.05 5.61
C VAL A 28 -19.94 -9.70 5.24
N ILE A 29 -19.63 -9.70 3.95
CA ILE A 29 -18.32 -10.11 3.41
C ILE A 29 -17.44 -8.86 3.25
N PRO A 30 -16.37 -8.70 4.05
CA PRO A 30 -15.50 -7.56 3.94
C PRO A 30 -14.39 -7.79 2.89
N VAL A 31 -14.39 -6.96 1.85
CA VAL A 31 -13.36 -6.89 0.80
C VAL A 31 -12.85 -5.45 0.64
N TRP A 32 -12.68 -4.75 1.75
CA TRP A 32 -12.39 -3.31 1.82
C TRP A 32 -10.97 -2.96 2.24
N VAL A 33 -10.59 -3.21 3.50
CA VAL A 33 -9.27 -2.81 4.02
C VAL A 33 -8.15 -3.67 3.46
N ALA A 34 -6.98 -3.06 3.29
CA ALA A 34 -5.81 -3.68 2.68
C ALA A 34 -5.01 -4.55 3.67
N ASP A 35 -5.65 -5.61 4.19
CA ASP A 35 -5.02 -6.79 4.78
C ASP A 35 -5.52 -8.05 4.05
N MET A 36 -4.93 -9.20 4.31
CA MET A 36 -5.27 -10.44 3.63
C MET A 36 -6.05 -11.38 4.56
N ASP A 37 -6.87 -12.24 3.96
CA ASP A 37 -7.55 -13.34 4.69
C ASP A 37 -6.74 -14.65 4.67
N PHE A 38 -5.46 -14.56 4.39
CA PHE A 38 -4.51 -15.67 4.39
C PHE A 38 -3.67 -15.67 5.68
N GLU A 39 -3.37 -16.85 6.18
CA GLU A 39 -2.32 -16.99 7.18
C GLU A 39 -0.99 -16.49 6.59
N THR A 40 -0.17 -15.83 7.40
CA THR A 40 1.17 -15.39 6.97
C THR A 40 2.09 -16.58 6.71
N ALA A 41 3.30 -16.31 6.18
CA ALA A 41 4.28 -17.35 5.87
C ALA A 41 4.60 -18.22 7.10
N PRO A 42 4.67 -19.57 6.96
CA PRO A 42 4.93 -20.47 8.09
C PRO A 42 6.23 -20.18 8.84
N CYS A 43 7.26 -19.64 8.16
CA CYS A 43 8.51 -19.23 8.80
C CYS A 43 8.30 -18.10 9.81
N ILE A 44 7.40 -17.16 9.51
CA ILE A 44 7.05 -16.08 10.44
C ILE A 44 6.31 -16.63 11.65
N VAL A 45 5.31 -17.49 11.43
CA VAL A 45 4.56 -18.12 12.54
C VAL A 45 5.50 -18.87 13.48
N ARG A 46 6.42 -19.67 12.93
CA ARG A 46 7.42 -20.43 13.70
C ARG A 46 8.31 -19.50 14.53
N ALA A 47 8.88 -18.47 13.91
CA ALA A 47 9.76 -17.52 14.61
C ALA A 47 9.03 -16.77 15.74
N LEU A 48 7.76 -16.41 15.54
CA LEU A 48 6.93 -15.80 16.58
C LEU A 48 6.63 -16.77 17.72
N GLN A 49 6.32 -18.04 17.43
CA GLN A 49 6.09 -19.07 18.43
C GLN A 49 7.33 -19.31 19.32
N GLU A 50 8.51 -19.37 18.71
CA GLU A 50 9.78 -19.48 19.45
C GLU A 50 9.99 -18.29 20.39
N ARG A 51 9.68 -17.07 19.94
CA ARG A 51 9.78 -15.86 20.78
C ARG A 51 8.75 -15.84 21.90
N VAL A 52 7.53 -16.29 21.63
CA VAL A 52 6.48 -16.42 22.67
C VAL A 52 6.89 -17.48 23.71
N ALA A 53 7.43 -18.61 23.27
CA ALA A 53 7.90 -19.68 24.18
C ALA A 53 9.03 -19.23 25.13
N HIS A 54 9.85 -18.24 24.71
CA HIS A 54 10.87 -17.63 25.57
C HIS A 54 10.28 -16.92 26.81
N GLY A 55 9.07 -16.31 26.67
CA GLY A 55 8.26 -15.80 27.76
C GLY A 55 8.72 -14.48 28.40
N ILE A 56 9.80 -13.84 27.93
CA ILE A 56 10.28 -12.54 28.43
C ILE A 56 10.13 -11.48 27.35
N PHE A 57 9.30 -10.48 27.58
CA PHE A 57 8.95 -9.41 26.65
C PHE A 57 9.48 -8.05 27.12
N GLY A 58 10.77 -8.00 27.44
CA GLY A 58 11.48 -6.78 27.84
C GLY A 58 11.79 -5.88 26.63
N TYR A 59 12.45 -4.75 26.90
CA TYR A 59 12.91 -3.84 25.83
C TYR A 59 13.77 -4.59 24.81
N THR A 60 13.56 -4.25 23.54
CA THR A 60 14.20 -4.90 22.41
C THR A 60 14.94 -3.88 21.57
N PHE A 61 16.21 -4.13 21.29
CA PHE A 61 16.92 -3.40 20.25
C PHE A 61 16.86 -4.14 18.91
N VAL A 62 17.05 -3.42 17.83
CA VAL A 62 17.10 -4.00 16.47
C VAL A 62 18.51 -4.54 16.21
N PRO A 63 18.68 -5.86 16.05
CA PRO A 63 20.01 -6.48 15.86
C PRO A 63 20.56 -6.24 14.45
N GLU A 64 21.87 -6.42 14.27
CA GLU A 64 22.52 -6.30 12.97
C GLU A 64 21.90 -7.24 11.91
N SER A 65 21.51 -8.45 12.30
CA SER A 65 20.83 -9.42 11.43
C SER A 65 19.52 -8.92 10.82
N TYR A 66 18.85 -7.95 11.44
CA TYR A 66 17.69 -7.27 10.87
C TYR A 66 18.06 -6.45 9.62
N TYR A 67 19.12 -5.65 9.74
CA TYR A 67 19.59 -4.83 8.62
C TYR A 67 20.15 -5.68 7.50
N GLU A 68 20.85 -6.75 7.84
CA GLU A 68 21.33 -7.74 6.88
C GLU A 68 20.18 -8.41 6.12
N ALA A 69 19.07 -8.72 6.78
CA ALA A 69 17.87 -9.27 6.15
C ALA A 69 17.28 -8.27 5.14
N VAL A 70 17.12 -6.99 5.51
CA VAL A 70 16.63 -5.93 4.60
C VAL A 70 17.56 -5.76 3.41
N ILE A 71 18.87 -5.59 3.63
CA ILE A 71 19.86 -5.37 2.57
C ILE A 71 19.91 -6.57 1.62
N SER A 72 19.94 -7.79 2.18
CA SER A 72 19.97 -9.02 1.39
C SER A 72 18.71 -9.18 0.55
N TRP A 73 17.52 -8.87 1.10
CA TRP A 73 16.24 -8.95 0.41
C TRP A 73 16.20 -8.04 -0.80
N PHE A 74 16.46 -6.74 -0.63
CA PHE A 74 16.40 -5.77 -1.72
C PHE A 74 17.48 -6.02 -2.79
N ARG A 75 18.67 -6.47 -2.38
CA ARG A 75 19.71 -6.86 -3.32
C ARG A 75 19.29 -8.05 -4.19
N ARG A 76 18.69 -9.09 -3.59
CA ARG A 76 18.32 -10.32 -4.32
C ARG A 76 17.09 -10.11 -5.21
N ARG A 77 16.07 -9.42 -4.67
CA ARG A 77 14.76 -9.29 -5.34
C ARG A 77 14.70 -8.11 -6.31
N HIS A 78 15.40 -7.03 -6.01
CA HIS A 78 15.25 -5.75 -6.71
C HIS A 78 16.56 -5.16 -7.21
N HIS A 79 17.68 -5.86 -7.07
CA HIS A 79 19.02 -5.42 -7.48
C HIS A 79 19.45 -4.09 -6.86
N TRP A 80 18.80 -3.67 -5.77
CA TRP A 80 19.12 -2.44 -5.07
C TRP A 80 20.10 -2.73 -3.92
N ARG A 81 21.24 -2.00 -3.95
CA ARG A 81 22.27 -2.05 -2.90
C ARG A 81 22.01 -0.95 -1.90
N ILE A 82 21.63 -1.34 -0.71
CA ILE A 82 21.37 -0.43 0.43
C ILE A 82 22.55 -0.54 1.37
N ASP A 83 23.09 0.60 1.79
CA ASP A 83 24.08 0.65 2.88
C ASP A 83 23.34 0.53 4.22
N ARG A 84 23.94 -0.18 5.18
CA ARG A 84 23.39 -0.35 6.51
C ARG A 84 23.08 0.97 7.20
N SER A 85 23.95 1.96 7.02
CA SER A 85 23.81 3.28 7.63
C SER A 85 22.64 4.12 7.09
N TRP A 86 22.02 3.70 5.97
CA TRP A 86 20.89 4.43 5.38
C TRP A 86 19.54 4.07 6.01
N ILE A 87 19.49 2.99 6.81
CA ILE A 87 18.24 2.40 7.31
C ILE A 87 17.96 2.90 8.72
N GLU A 88 16.83 3.60 8.87
CA GLU A 88 16.15 3.86 10.13
C GLU A 88 14.90 2.96 10.22
N TYR A 89 14.49 2.58 11.42
CA TYR A 89 13.30 1.76 11.64
C TYR A 89 12.22 2.52 12.44
N THR A 90 10.98 2.08 12.26
CA THR A 90 9.83 2.61 13.01
C THR A 90 8.68 1.60 13.00
N SER A 91 7.58 1.91 13.69
CA SER A 91 6.44 1.01 13.92
C SER A 91 5.52 0.80 12.71
N GLY A 92 5.73 1.47 11.58
CA GLY A 92 4.90 1.31 10.37
C GLY A 92 5.14 2.39 9.34
N VAL A 93 4.66 2.20 8.11
CA VAL A 93 4.88 3.17 7.02
C VAL A 93 4.10 4.47 7.24
N VAL A 94 2.90 4.44 7.83
CA VAL A 94 2.16 5.67 8.16
C VAL A 94 2.89 6.49 9.25
N PRO A 95 3.37 5.90 10.36
CA PRO A 95 4.30 6.58 11.27
C PRO A 95 5.58 7.08 10.59
N ALA A 96 6.15 6.31 9.65
CA ALA A 96 7.31 6.72 8.86
C ALA A 96 7.04 7.97 8.01
N LEU A 97 5.89 8.02 7.32
CA LEU A 97 5.44 9.20 6.58
C LEU A 97 5.34 10.42 7.49
N SER A 98 4.64 10.26 8.63
CA SER A 98 4.44 11.36 9.58
C SER A 98 5.77 11.88 10.15
N ALA A 99 6.69 10.99 10.52
CA ALA A 99 8.02 11.37 11.00
C ALA A 99 8.85 12.07 9.90
N THR A 100 8.75 11.60 8.65
CA THR A 100 9.43 12.21 7.50
C THR A 100 8.88 13.60 7.21
N PHE A 101 7.56 13.80 7.21
CA PHE A 101 6.95 15.12 7.03
C PHE A 101 7.38 16.08 8.15
N LYS A 102 7.27 15.65 9.41
CA LYS A 102 7.71 16.43 10.57
C LYS A 102 9.19 16.83 10.50
N ALA A 103 10.02 15.95 9.95
CA ALA A 103 11.44 16.20 9.78
C ALA A 103 11.76 17.18 8.65
N LEU A 104 11.00 17.16 7.55
CA LEU A 104 11.38 17.81 6.30
C LEU A 104 10.51 19.01 5.93
N THR A 105 9.44 19.29 6.67
CA THR A 105 8.53 20.42 6.44
C THR A 105 8.35 21.28 7.67
N GLN A 106 7.73 22.44 7.47
CA GLN A 106 7.21 23.33 8.51
C GLN A 106 5.69 23.47 8.34
N PRO A 107 4.93 23.81 9.40
CA PRO A 107 3.52 24.16 9.25
C PRO A 107 3.32 25.25 8.19
N GLY A 108 2.38 25.03 7.26
CA GLY A 108 2.12 25.90 6.11
C GLY A 108 2.88 25.52 4.84
N ASP A 109 3.87 24.64 4.90
CA ASP A 109 4.47 24.05 3.69
C ASP A 109 3.47 23.18 2.96
N LYS A 110 3.66 23.01 1.65
CA LYS A 110 2.82 22.19 0.80
C LYS A 110 3.47 20.87 0.47
N VAL A 111 2.63 19.82 0.43
CA VAL A 111 3.04 18.45 0.04
C VAL A 111 2.19 18.01 -1.14
N LEU A 112 2.85 17.63 -2.24
CA LEU A 112 2.18 17.19 -3.46
C LEU A 112 1.90 15.69 -3.41
N VAL A 113 0.72 15.31 -3.91
CA VAL A 113 0.28 13.92 -4.10
C VAL A 113 -0.40 13.75 -5.46
N GLN A 114 -0.37 12.55 -6.02
CA GLN A 114 -1.03 12.21 -7.29
C GLN A 114 -2.34 11.44 -7.04
N THR A 115 -3.47 12.15 -7.09
CA THR A 115 -4.79 11.54 -6.85
C THR A 115 -5.34 10.79 -8.07
N PRO A 116 -6.13 9.70 -7.86
CA PRO A 116 -6.51 9.11 -6.58
C PRO A 116 -5.30 8.45 -5.91
N VAL A 117 -5.16 8.59 -4.58
CA VAL A 117 -4.00 8.05 -3.85
C VAL A 117 -4.40 7.62 -2.42
N TYR A 118 -3.55 6.83 -1.79
CA TYR A 118 -3.75 6.30 -0.44
C TYR A 118 -4.15 7.39 0.57
N ASN A 119 -5.29 7.18 1.22
CA ASN A 119 -5.94 8.18 2.08
C ASN A 119 -5.11 8.64 3.28
N CYS A 120 -4.22 7.79 3.82
CA CYS A 120 -3.36 8.21 4.93
C CYS A 120 -2.30 9.24 4.52
N PHE A 121 -2.05 9.46 3.22
CA PHE A 121 -1.22 10.59 2.80
C PHE A 121 -1.89 11.91 3.19
N PHE A 122 -3.19 12.06 2.94
CA PHE A 122 -3.93 13.27 3.28
C PHE A 122 -3.93 13.54 4.79
N SER A 123 -4.18 12.51 5.62
CA SER A 123 -4.19 12.68 7.07
C SER A 123 -2.79 12.99 7.61
N SER A 124 -1.75 12.29 7.13
CA SER A 124 -0.37 12.52 7.57
C SER A 124 0.11 13.94 7.22
N ILE A 125 -0.26 14.46 6.03
CA ILE A 125 0.06 15.83 5.62
C ILE A 125 -0.62 16.83 6.56
N ARG A 126 -1.94 16.72 6.74
CA ARG A 126 -2.71 17.63 7.60
C ARG A 126 -2.29 17.59 9.07
N ASN A 127 -1.97 16.39 9.59
CA ASN A 127 -1.55 16.22 10.98
C ASN A 127 -0.19 16.88 11.28
N ASN A 128 0.62 17.13 10.24
CA ASN A 128 1.88 17.86 10.37
C ASN A 128 1.73 19.37 10.04
N GLY A 129 0.50 19.86 9.89
CA GLY A 129 0.22 21.28 9.62
C GLY A 129 0.52 21.70 8.19
N CYS A 130 0.71 20.76 7.28
CA CYS A 130 1.00 21.03 5.87
C CYS A 130 -0.29 21.08 5.04
N GLU A 131 -0.20 21.74 3.88
CA GLU A 131 -1.26 21.81 2.89
C GLU A 131 -1.07 20.74 1.80
N ILE A 132 -2.19 20.21 1.31
CA ILE A 132 -2.20 19.20 0.25
C ILE A 132 -2.25 19.91 -1.11
N VAL A 133 -1.35 19.52 -2.02
CA VAL A 133 -1.41 19.88 -3.43
C VAL A 133 -1.69 18.62 -4.24
N GLU A 134 -2.80 18.60 -4.98
CA GLU A 134 -3.17 17.46 -5.80
C GLU A 134 -2.73 17.68 -7.26
N SER A 135 -2.02 16.70 -7.82
CA SER A 135 -1.78 16.55 -9.26
C SER A 135 -2.51 15.30 -9.74
N PRO A 136 -3.74 15.43 -10.28
CA PRO A 136 -4.55 14.29 -10.63
C PRO A 136 -3.93 13.45 -11.76
N LEU A 137 -3.88 12.15 -11.57
CA LEU A 137 -3.57 11.20 -12.63
C LEU A 137 -4.66 11.26 -13.71
N GLN A 138 -4.28 11.13 -14.96
CA GLN A 138 -5.21 11.11 -16.09
C GLN A 138 -5.59 9.67 -16.44
N ARG A 139 -6.88 9.44 -16.68
CA ARG A 139 -7.33 8.15 -17.22
C ARG A 139 -6.91 8.01 -18.68
N SER A 140 -6.39 6.83 -19.02
CA SER A 140 -6.05 6.44 -20.39
C SER A 140 -6.55 5.03 -20.63
N ALA A 141 -7.65 4.89 -21.36
CA ALA A 141 -8.39 3.64 -21.50
C ALA A 141 -8.72 3.02 -20.11
N ASN A 142 -8.19 1.86 -19.80
CA ASN A 142 -8.41 1.16 -18.52
C ASN A 142 -7.26 1.32 -17.51
N THR A 143 -6.40 2.32 -17.68
CA THR A 143 -5.27 2.59 -16.78
C THR A 143 -5.15 4.10 -16.48
N TYR A 144 -4.13 4.47 -15.73
CA TYR A 144 -3.80 5.86 -15.42
C TYR A 144 -2.42 6.22 -15.94
N VAL A 145 -2.26 7.47 -16.33
CA VAL A 145 -0.98 8.06 -16.74
C VAL A 145 -0.72 9.34 -15.96
N ILE A 146 0.54 9.72 -15.86
CA ILE A 146 0.94 10.96 -15.20
C ILE A 146 0.69 12.15 -16.15
N ASN A 147 0.02 13.18 -15.64
CA ASN A 147 -0.02 14.47 -16.29
C ASN A 147 1.25 15.26 -15.91
N PHE A 148 2.29 15.11 -16.69
CA PHE A 148 3.58 15.72 -16.38
C PHE A 148 3.56 17.25 -16.45
N ASP A 149 2.72 17.86 -17.26
CA ASP A 149 2.58 19.31 -17.36
C ASP A 149 1.92 19.89 -16.10
N ASP A 150 0.84 19.26 -15.61
CA ASP A 150 0.20 19.62 -14.34
C ASP A 150 1.15 19.37 -13.17
N LEU A 151 1.85 18.23 -13.17
CA LEU A 151 2.83 17.91 -12.14
C LEU A 151 3.92 18.99 -12.04
N GLU A 152 4.50 19.39 -13.18
CA GLU A 152 5.54 20.45 -13.22
C GLU A 152 4.97 21.79 -12.75
N GLN A 153 3.77 22.16 -13.21
CA GLN A 153 3.10 23.39 -12.77
C GLN A 153 2.90 23.42 -11.25
N LYS A 154 2.47 22.29 -10.65
CA LYS A 154 2.28 22.22 -9.21
C LYS A 154 3.60 22.23 -8.43
N LEU A 155 4.63 21.55 -8.92
CA LEU A 155 5.97 21.56 -8.33
C LEU A 155 6.63 22.95 -8.39
N SER A 156 6.27 23.82 -9.35
CA SER A 156 6.83 25.17 -9.48
C SER A 156 6.38 26.14 -8.39
N ASP A 157 5.39 25.80 -7.56
CA ASP A 157 5.03 26.56 -6.37
C ASP A 157 6.15 26.42 -5.31
N PRO A 158 6.83 27.50 -4.91
CA PRO A 158 7.94 27.44 -3.97
C PRO A 158 7.54 26.98 -2.55
N ALA A 159 6.24 26.95 -2.23
CA ALA A 159 5.73 26.39 -0.99
C ALA A 159 5.68 24.87 -1.00
N VAL A 160 5.73 24.21 -2.16
CA VAL A 160 5.79 22.76 -2.27
C VAL A 160 7.19 22.28 -1.90
N LYS A 161 7.29 21.53 -0.80
CA LYS A 161 8.57 21.02 -0.27
C LYS A 161 8.77 19.54 -0.49
N LEU A 162 7.67 18.79 -0.53
CA LEU A 162 7.70 17.35 -0.72
C LEU A 162 6.72 16.92 -1.82
N PHE A 163 7.13 15.91 -2.56
CA PHE A 163 6.24 15.09 -3.38
C PHE A 163 6.19 13.68 -2.80
N VAL A 164 4.99 13.18 -2.48
CA VAL A 164 4.79 11.83 -1.96
C VAL A 164 4.33 10.92 -3.09
N LEU A 165 5.19 10.00 -3.45
CA LEU A 165 4.96 8.98 -4.48
C LEU A 165 4.47 7.68 -3.84
N CYS A 166 3.44 7.06 -4.41
CA CYS A 166 3.01 5.70 -4.11
C CYS A 166 3.55 4.75 -5.20
N ASN A 167 4.44 3.81 -4.86
CA ASN A 167 5.15 2.98 -5.83
C ASN A 167 5.31 1.52 -5.35
N PRO A 168 4.53 0.56 -5.85
CA PRO A 168 3.35 0.63 -6.73
C PRO A 168 2.18 1.46 -6.20
N HIS A 169 1.36 1.99 -7.10
CA HIS A 169 0.36 2.99 -6.78
C HIS A 169 -1.00 2.40 -6.35
N ASN A 170 -1.44 2.75 -5.16
CA ASN A 170 -2.77 2.43 -4.63
C ASN A 170 -3.63 3.71 -4.61
N PRO A 171 -4.83 3.74 -5.23
CA PRO A 171 -5.61 2.61 -5.74
C PRO A 171 -5.50 2.38 -7.25
N ALA A 172 -4.78 3.22 -7.99
CA ALA A 172 -4.72 3.15 -9.46
C ALA A 172 -4.10 1.86 -10.02
N GLY A 173 -3.45 1.06 -9.17
CA GLY A 173 -2.88 -0.24 -9.55
C GLY A 173 -1.66 -0.15 -10.47
N ARG A 174 -1.04 1.03 -10.61
CA ARG A 174 0.13 1.25 -11.48
C ARG A 174 1.44 0.76 -10.86
N VAL A 175 2.29 0.21 -11.71
CA VAL A 175 3.72 0.01 -11.46
C VAL A 175 4.48 0.98 -12.37
N TRP A 176 5.11 2.00 -11.78
CA TRP A 176 5.78 3.04 -12.54
C TRP A 176 7.04 2.50 -13.23
N THR A 177 7.23 2.91 -14.48
CA THR A 177 8.43 2.56 -15.24
C THR A 177 9.65 3.35 -14.75
N PRO A 178 10.89 2.86 -14.95
CA PRO A 178 12.09 3.62 -14.61
C PRO A 178 12.14 5.00 -15.26
N ASP A 179 11.61 5.15 -16.48
CA ASP A 179 11.59 6.44 -17.18
C ASP A 179 10.56 7.41 -16.57
N GLU A 180 9.37 6.92 -16.15
CA GLU A 180 8.40 7.73 -15.41
C GLU A 180 8.99 8.18 -14.07
N LEU A 181 9.67 7.29 -13.33
CA LEU A 181 10.31 7.59 -12.05
C LEU A 181 11.43 8.64 -12.22
N ARG A 182 12.28 8.47 -13.25
CA ARG A 182 13.35 9.44 -13.55
C ARG A 182 12.77 10.81 -13.89
N ARG A 183 11.76 10.86 -14.76
CA ARG A 183 11.13 12.12 -15.14
C ARG A 183 10.46 12.83 -13.96
N MET A 184 9.82 12.11 -13.05
CA MET A 184 9.30 12.69 -11.81
C MET A 184 10.43 13.31 -10.97
N ASN A 185 11.57 12.60 -10.83
CA ASN A 185 12.72 13.12 -10.09
C ASN A 185 13.32 14.36 -10.74
N ASP A 186 13.45 14.39 -12.07
CA ASP A 186 14.00 15.52 -12.80
C ASP A 186 13.18 16.80 -12.59
N LEU A 187 11.84 16.65 -12.54
CA LEU A 187 10.94 17.75 -12.19
C LEU A 187 11.12 18.18 -10.72
N CYS A 188 11.20 17.24 -9.80
CA CYS A 188 11.44 17.54 -8.39
C CYS A 188 12.76 18.30 -8.18
N LEU A 189 13.84 17.86 -8.81
CA LEU A 189 15.15 18.53 -8.73
C LEU A 189 15.13 19.95 -9.31
N ARG A 190 14.41 20.14 -10.42
CA ARG A 190 14.29 21.47 -11.07
C ARG A 190 13.65 22.50 -10.15
N HIS A 191 12.75 22.07 -9.28
CA HIS A 191 11.97 22.93 -8.38
C HIS A 191 12.35 22.80 -6.89
N ASP A 192 13.49 22.16 -6.59
CA ASP A 192 13.99 21.95 -5.22
C ASP A 192 12.98 21.25 -4.29
N VAL A 193 12.28 20.26 -4.84
CA VAL A 193 11.30 19.43 -4.13
C VAL A 193 11.91 18.06 -3.82
N ARG A 194 11.79 17.60 -2.58
CA ARG A 194 12.24 16.26 -2.20
C ARG A 194 11.13 15.23 -2.41
N LEU A 195 11.52 14.04 -2.85
CA LEU A 195 10.57 12.93 -3.09
C LEU A 195 10.57 11.97 -1.90
N VAL A 196 9.38 11.62 -1.43
CA VAL A 196 9.15 10.55 -0.44
C VAL A 196 8.42 9.41 -1.15
N SER A 197 9.09 8.26 -1.31
CA SER A 197 8.53 7.11 -2.02
C SER A 197 7.98 6.09 -1.02
N ASP A 198 6.65 5.96 -0.96
CA ASP A 198 6.00 4.87 -0.23
C ASP A 198 5.98 3.62 -1.10
N GLU A 199 6.83 2.67 -0.74
CA GLU A 199 7.06 1.42 -1.48
C GLU A 199 6.55 0.18 -0.72
N ILE A 200 5.54 0.36 0.13
CA ILE A 200 4.98 -0.74 0.93
C ILE A 200 4.40 -1.89 0.09
N HIS A 201 4.01 -1.62 -1.16
CA HIS A 201 3.48 -2.59 -2.11
C HIS A 201 4.53 -3.18 -3.07
N CYS A 202 5.81 -2.91 -2.86
CA CYS A 202 6.91 -3.23 -3.79
C CYS A 202 6.95 -4.68 -4.28
N GLU A 203 6.59 -5.64 -3.44
CA GLU A 203 6.60 -7.06 -3.79
C GLU A 203 5.37 -7.51 -4.60
N LEU A 204 4.30 -6.75 -4.57
CA LEU A 204 2.97 -7.14 -5.04
C LEU A 204 2.73 -6.70 -6.48
N THR A 205 3.57 -7.17 -7.40
CA THR A 205 3.42 -6.92 -8.84
C THR A 205 2.75 -8.11 -9.53
N MET A 206 1.91 -7.82 -10.53
CA MET A 206 1.30 -8.82 -11.39
C MET A 206 2.30 -9.33 -12.45
N PRO A 207 2.10 -10.53 -13.03
CA PRO A 207 2.96 -11.03 -14.10
C PRO A 207 3.12 -10.04 -15.25
N GLY A 208 4.35 -9.87 -15.71
CA GLY A 208 4.70 -8.93 -16.77
C GLY A 208 5.04 -7.51 -16.29
N TYR A 209 4.93 -7.24 -14.98
CA TYR A 209 5.32 -5.96 -14.37
C TYR A 209 6.45 -6.15 -13.38
N THR A 210 7.41 -5.24 -13.42
CA THR A 210 8.56 -5.24 -12.53
C THR A 210 8.60 -3.95 -11.74
N TYR A 211 8.54 -4.06 -10.41
CA TYR A 211 8.76 -2.92 -9.54
C TYR A 211 10.23 -2.50 -9.60
N THR A 212 10.45 -1.19 -9.66
CA THR A 212 11.76 -0.57 -9.56
C THR A 212 11.80 0.30 -8.30
N PRO A 213 12.73 0.06 -7.36
CA PRO A 213 12.94 0.98 -6.24
C PRO A 213 13.27 2.37 -6.77
N PHE A 214 12.58 3.40 -6.30
CA PHE A 214 12.81 4.77 -6.80
C PHE A 214 14.28 5.18 -6.67
N ALA A 215 14.87 4.92 -5.51
CA ALA A 215 16.26 5.23 -5.22
C ALA A 215 17.28 4.45 -6.06
N SER A 216 16.88 3.39 -6.76
CA SER A 216 17.78 2.58 -7.60
C SER A 216 17.83 3.03 -9.07
N VAL A 217 16.97 3.98 -9.45
CA VAL A 217 16.86 4.45 -10.86
C VAL A 217 18.12 5.21 -11.29
N SER A 218 18.68 6.05 -10.42
CA SER A 218 19.93 6.79 -10.65
C SER A 218 20.46 7.34 -9.32
N ASP A 219 21.69 7.86 -9.34
CA ASP A 219 22.30 8.54 -8.19
C ASP A 219 21.50 9.81 -7.80
N GLU A 220 20.93 10.52 -8.76
CA GLU A 220 20.09 11.68 -8.52
C GLU A 220 18.79 11.28 -7.81
N CYS A 221 18.17 10.17 -8.21
CA CYS A 221 16.99 9.62 -7.52
C CYS A 221 17.34 9.20 -6.08
N LEU A 222 18.46 8.54 -5.88
CA LEU A 222 18.96 8.16 -4.56
C LEU A 222 19.16 9.38 -3.66
N ASN A 223 19.82 10.41 -4.17
CA ASN A 223 20.19 11.61 -3.40
C ASN A 223 18.99 12.51 -3.10
N ASN A 224 17.91 12.44 -3.90
CA ASN A 224 16.72 13.27 -3.74
C ASN A 224 15.56 12.54 -3.04
N SER A 225 15.75 11.33 -2.54
CA SER A 225 14.61 10.56 -2.03
C SER A 225 14.76 10.08 -0.59
N VAL A 226 13.58 9.78 -0.01
CA VAL A 226 13.40 8.97 1.18
C VAL A 226 12.46 7.83 0.80
N THR A 227 12.92 6.59 0.94
CA THR A 227 12.12 5.39 0.64
C THR A 227 11.54 4.80 1.91
N LEU A 228 10.25 4.47 1.89
CA LEU A 228 9.53 3.83 2.99
C LEU A 228 9.09 2.43 2.57
N ASN A 229 9.40 1.40 3.35
CA ASN A 229 8.98 0.04 3.09
C ASN A 229 8.69 -0.77 4.36
N SER A 230 7.97 -1.87 4.18
CA SER A 230 7.61 -2.80 5.24
C SER A 230 7.17 -4.13 4.66
N PRO A 231 7.38 -5.27 5.34
CA PRO A 231 6.81 -6.56 4.95
C PRO A 231 5.30 -6.65 5.19
N SER A 232 4.68 -5.65 5.81
CA SER A 232 3.31 -5.73 6.32
C SER A 232 2.25 -6.02 5.25
N LYS A 233 2.41 -5.50 4.03
CA LYS A 233 1.48 -5.76 2.92
C LYS A 233 1.81 -7.05 2.18
N SER A 234 3.08 -7.35 1.96
CA SER A 234 3.53 -8.54 1.24
C SER A 234 3.39 -9.83 2.04
N PHE A 235 3.48 -9.76 3.38
CA PHE A 235 3.40 -10.92 4.26
C PHE A 235 2.22 -10.91 5.25
N ASN A 236 1.28 -10.00 5.07
CA ASN A 236 0.10 -9.87 5.95
C ASN A 236 0.45 -9.72 7.45
N THR A 237 1.40 -8.83 7.75
CA THR A 237 1.95 -8.64 9.10
C THR A 237 1.73 -7.22 9.64
N ALA A 238 0.71 -6.50 9.17
CA ALA A 238 0.46 -5.11 9.55
C ALA A 238 0.31 -4.92 11.08
N GLY A 239 -0.30 -5.86 11.77
CA GLY A 239 -0.47 -5.84 13.23
C GLY A 239 0.83 -6.02 14.01
N LEU A 240 1.94 -6.44 13.37
CA LEU A 240 3.25 -6.61 14.01
C LEU A 240 4.09 -5.32 14.02
N GLN A 241 3.66 -4.29 13.30
CA GLN A 241 4.16 -2.92 13.41
C GLN A 241 5.68 -2.76 13.28
N ILE A 242 6.19 -2.91 12.06
CA ILE A 242 7.59 -2.64 11.71
C ILE A 242 7.68 -2.04 10.30
N ALA A 243 8.54 -1.04 10.12
CA ALA A 243 8.84 -0.43 8.82
C ALA A 243 10.26 0.13 8.81
N ASN A 244 10.77 0.37 7.59
CA ASN A 244 12.05 1.01 7.35
C ASN A 244 11.86 2.34 6.64
N ILE A 245 12.73 3.29 6.98
CA ILE A 245 12.94 4.56 6.32
C ILE A 245 14.36 4.53 5.77
N ILE A 246 14.55 4.68 4.48
CA ILE A 246 15.84 4.54 3.83
C ILE A 246 16.21 5.84 3.12
N SER A 247 17.34 6.42 3.47
CA SER A 247 17.92 7.60 2.82
C SER A 247 19.44 7.56 2.94
N ASN A 248 20.15 7.92 1.88
CA ASN A 248 21.62 8.04 1.91
C ASN A 248 22.10 9.35 2.56
N ASP A 249 21.22 10.34 2.74
CA ASP A 249 21.54 11.63 3.35
C ASP A 249 21.55 11.53 4.88
N ALA A 250 22.73 11.66 5.49
CA ALA A 250 22.90 11.57 6.93
C ALA A 250 22.14 12.67 7.71
N THR A 251 22.04 13.88 7.14
CA THR A 251 21.32 14.99 7.78
C THR A 251 19.82 14.71 7.81
N ILE A 252 19.28 14.17 6.73
CA ILE A 252 17.86 13.78 6.66
C ILE A 252 17.58 12.67 7.68
N ARG A 253 18.43 11.63 7.75
CA ARG A 253 18.26 10.55 8.73
C ARG A 253 18.27 11.09 10.16
N GLN A 254 19.20 11.98 10.51
CA GLN A 254 19.24 12.60 11.85
C GLN A 254 17.96 13.37 12.17
N ARG A 255 17.42 14.13 11.21
CA ARG A 255 16.16 14.88 11.39
C ARG A 255 14.98 13.93 11.56
N ILE A 256 14.91 12.86 10.77
CA ILE A 256 13.85 11.84 10.86
C ILE A 256 13.95 11.09 12.20
N ASN A 257 15.15 10.67 12.59
CA ASN A 257 15.38 10.03 13.88
C ASN A 257 14.94 10.94 15.04
N ARG A 258 15.27 12.25 14.98
CA ARG A 258 14.76 13.22 15.96
C ARG A 258 13.24 13.31 15.95
N ALA A 259 12.61 13.30 14.78
CA ALA A 259 11.14 13.37 14.67
C ALA A 259 10.44 12.12 15.23
N ILE A 260 11.04 10.94 15.10
CA ILE A 260 10.57 9.70 15.73
C ILE A 260 10.69 9.82 17.26
N ASN A 261 11.84 10.27 17.74
CA ASN A 261 12.16 10.30 19.17
C ASN A 261 11.47 11.46 19.93
N ILE A 262 10.98 12.49 19.25
CA ILE A 262 10.35 13.63 19.93
C ILE A 262 9.07 13.26 20.69
N ASN A 263 8.42 12.18 20.30
CA ASN A 263 7.25 11.64 20.98
C ASN A 263 7.58 10.42 21.86
N GLU A 264 8.88 10.14 22.10
CA GLU A 264 9.37 8.98 22.87
C GLU A 264 8.85 7.62 22.34
N VAL A 265 8.60 7.52 21.03
CA VAL A 265 8.13 6.31 20.32
C VAL A 265 9.28 5.75 19.49
N CYS A 266 10.42 5.52 20.12
CA CYS A 266 11.63 5.05 19.47
C CYS A 266 11.81 3.52 19.53
N ASP A 267 11.17 2.87 20.50
CA ASP A 267 11.29 1.43 20.67
C ASP A 267 10.32 0.67 19.75
N VAL A 268 10.77 -0.47 19.28
CA VAL A 268 9.95 -1.38 18.46
C VAL A 268 9.60 -2.64 19.26
N ASN A 269 8.46 -3.24 18.94
CA ASN A 269 8.10 -4.51 19.55
C ASN A 269 8.95 -5.66 18.97
N PRO A 270 9.30 -6.68 19.80
CA PRO A 270 10.16 -7.77 19.36
C PRO A 270 9.56 -8.61 18.22
N PHE A 271 8.22 -8.69 18.14
CA PHE A 271 7.55 -9.51 17.13
C PHE A 271 7.69 -8.92 15.74
N GLY A 272 7.63 -7.59 15.58
CA GLY A 272 7.86 -6.92 14.30
C GLY A 272 9.27 -7.17 13.76
N VAL A 273 10.28 -7.04 14.64
CA VAL A 273 11.70 -7.27 14.30
C VAL A 273 11.93 -8.71 13.85
N ILE A 274 11.40 -9.68 14.57
CA ILE A 274 11.56 -11.11 14.29
C ILE A 274 10.80 -11.49 13.01
N ALA A 275 9.57 -10.98 12.86
CA ALA A 275 8.75 -11.28 11.69
C ALA A 275 9.38 -10.77 10.39
N LEU A 276 9.96 -9.56 10.39
CA LEU A 276 10.66 -9.04 9.20
C LEU A 276 11.85 -9.93 8.83
N GLN A 277 12.67 -10.32 9.81
CA GLN A 277 13.82 -11.19 9.56
C GLN A 277 13.38 -12.54 8.99
N ALA A 278 12.37 -13.19 9.57
CA ALA A 278 11.84 -14.46 9.08
C ALA A 278 11.24 -14.32 7.66
N ALA A 279 10.49 -13.23 7.41
CA ALA A 279 9.92 -12.94 6.11
C ALA A 279 10.99 -12.83 5.01
N TYR A 280 12.01 -12.01 5.26
CA TYR A 280 13.01 -11.68 4.26
C TYR A 280 14.09 -12.77 4.08
N ASN A 281 14.33 -13.58 5.11
CA ASN A 281 15.31 -14.67 5.02
C ASN A 281 14.71 -15.97 4.47
N GLU A 282 13.43 -16.27 4.75
CA GLU A 282 12.83 -17.58 4.48
C GLU A 282 11.48 -17.51 3.74
N GLY A 283 10.86 -16.32 3.63
CA GLY A 283 9.47 -16.18 3.15
C GLY A 283 9.30 -16.14 1.63
N GLU A 284 10.37 -16.16 0.83
CA GLU A 284 10.35 -15.90 -0.61
C GLU A 284 9.41 -16.85 -1.36
N ALA A 285 9.50 -18.15 -1.11
CA ALA A 285 8.65 -19.14 -1.78
C ALA A 285 7.16 -18.98 -1.47
N TRP A 286 6.82 -18.58 -0.24
CA TRP A 286 5.44 -18.28 0.14
C TRP A 286 4.92 -17.04 -0.59
N LEU A 287 5.73 -15.98 -0.66
CA LEU A 287 5.39 -14.74 -1.37
C LEU A 287 5.16 -14.97 -2.86
N ASP A 288 6.01 -15.76 -3.51
CA ASP A 288 5.85 -16.06 -4.94
C ASP A 288 4.57 -16.89 -5.19
N ALA A 289 4.25 -17.84 -4.31
CA ALA A 289 2.99 -18.58 -4.36
C ALA A 289 1.77 -17.68 -4.09
N LEU A 290 1.86 -16.74 -3.14
CA LEU A 290 0.84 -15.73 -2.90
C LEU A 290 0.58 -14.87 -4.15
N LYS A 291 1.64 -14.37 -4.79
CA LYS A 291 1.52 -13.55 -6.02
C LYS A 291 0.80 -14.31 -7.13
N ALA A 292 1.12 -15.58 -7.32
CA ALA A 292 0.43 -16.44 -8.29
C ALA A 292 -1.07 -16.59 -7.96
N TYR A 293 -1.41 -16.76 -6.69
CA TYR A 293 -2.79 -16.86 -6.24
C TYR A 293 -3.56 -15.53 -6.40
N LEU A 294 -2.96 -14.42 -6.05
CA LEU A 294 -3.53 -13.08 -6.24
C LEU A 294 -3.79 -12.79 -7.73
N HIS A 295 -2.86 -13.18 -8.60
CA HIS A 295 -3.06 -13.09 -10.04
C HIS A 295 -4.25 -13.93 -10.52
N ALA A 296 -4.38 -15.16 -10.04
CA ALA A 296 -5.52 -16.02 -10.37
C ALA A 296 -6.86 -15.44 -9.88
N ASN A 297 -6.88 -14.78 -8.71
CA ASN A 297 -8.05 -14.06 -8.21
C ASN A 297 -8.38 -12.85 -9.10
N TYR A 298 -7.36 -12.09 -9.54
CA TYR A 298 -7.56 -10.96 -10.44
C TYR A 298 -8.14 -11.39 -11.79
N VAL A 299 -7.60 -12.45 -12.38
CA VAL A 299 -8.12 -13.03 -13.64
C VAL A 299 -9.58 -13.49 -13.47
N ALA A 300 -9.91 -14.13 -12.34
CA ALA A 300 -11.28 -14.56 -12.06
C ALA A 300 -12.24 -13.38 -11.91
N LEU A 301 -11.79 -12.30 -11.23
CA LEU A 301 -12.57 -11.05 -11.11
C LEU A 301 -12.78 -10.43 -12.50
N GLN A 302 -11.74 -10.30 -13.33
CA GLN A 302 -11.87 -9.73 -14.68
C GLN A 302 -12.85 -10.53 -15.54
N ALA A 303 -12.76 -11.86 -15.53
CA ALA A 303 -13.69 -12.72 -16.24
C ALA A 303 -15.14 -12.52 -15.77
N PHE A 304 -15.35 -12.45 -14.44
CA PHE A 304 -16.67 -12.23 -13.86
C PHE A 304 -17.26 -10.87 -14.28
N PHE A 305 -16.47 -9.80 -14.22
CA PHE A 305 -16.94 -8.47 -14.65
C PHE A 305 -17.23 -8.44 -16.15
N SER A 306 -16.38 -9.01 -16.99
CA SER A 306 -16.59 -9.07 -18.44
C SER A 306 -17.88 -9.83 -18.83
N GLU A 307 -18.20 -10.90 -18.10
CA GLU A 307 -19.37 -11.74 -18.39
C GLU A 307 -20.66 -11.20 -17.77
N HIS A 308 -20.58 -10.69 -16.55
CA HIS A 308 -21.77 -10.42 -15.73
C HIS A 308 -22.01 -8.94 -15.42
N LEU A 309 -21.00 -8.09 -15.53
CA LEU A 309 -21.04 -6.66 -15.23
C LEU A 309 -20.28 -5.84 -16.29
N PRO A 310 -20.51 -6.07 -17.60
CA PRO A 310 -19.72 -5.44 -18.66
C PRO A 310 -19.84 -3.91 -18.70
N GLN A 311 -20.84 -3.35 -18.04
CA GLN A 311 -21.02 -1.91 -17.89
C GLN A 311 -20.04 -1.27 -16.87
N LEU A 312 -19.44 -2.05 -15.97
CA LEU A 312 -18.47 -1.57 -15.00
C LEU A 312 -17.04 -1.82 -15.50
N ALA A 313 -16.22 -0.78 -15.56
CA ALA A 313 -14.87 -0.90 -16.07
C ALA A 313 -13.85 -1.19 -14.95
N VAL A 314 -13.20 -2.34 -15.02
CA VAL A 314 -12.11 -2.70 -14.12
C VAL A 314 -10.83 -2.03 -14.58
N THR A 315 -10.22 -1.21 -13.71
CA THR A 315 -8.90 -0.62 -13.98
C THR A 315 -7.83 -1.72 -14.00
N LYS A 316 -6.90 -1.63 -14.93
CA LYS A 316 -5.80 -2.57 -15.08
C LYS A 316 -4.94 -2.61 -13.83
N LEU A 317 -4.81 -3.78 -13.25
CA LEU A 317 -4.01 -4.01 -12.06
C LEU A 317 -2.60 -4.48 -12.46
N GLU A 318 -1.62 -3.59 -12.34
CA GLU A 318 -0.20 -3.90 -12.58
C GLU A 318 0.52 -4.29 -11.29
N GLY A 319 0.05 -3.76 -10.16
CA GLY A 319 0.57 -4.05 -8.82
C GLY A 319 -0.49 -3.86 -7.74
N THR A 320 -0.18 -4.26 -6.52
CA THR A 320 -1.06 -4.38 -5.35
C THR A 320 -2.01 -5.58 -5.44
N TYR A 321 -2.95 -5.69 -4.50
CA TYR A 321 -4.09 -6.63 -4.52
C TYR A 321 -5.43 -5.87 -4.36
N LEU A 322 -5.44 -4.60 -4.80
CA LEU A 322 -6.53 -3.65 -4.60
C LEU A 322 -7.05 -3.23 -5.98
N VAL A 323 -8.19 -3.76 -6.36
CA VAL A 323 -8.77 -3.54 -7.68
C VAL A 323 -9.64 -2.29 -7.66
N TRP A 324 -9.41 -1.38 -8.58
CA TRP A 324 -10.12 -0.12 -8.76
C TRP A 324 -11.15 -0.27 -9.87
N VAL A 325 -12.42 -0.02 -9.56
CA VAL A 325 -13.54 -0.25 -10.48
C VAL A 325 -14.31 1.04 -10.71
N ASP A 326 -14.47 1.41 -11.97
CA ASP A 326 -15.32 2.52 -12.41
C ASP A 326 -16.78 2.10 -12.39
N ILE A 327 -17.58 2.87 -11.65
CA ILE A 327 -19.01 2.64 -11.44
C ILE A 327 -19.87 3.73 -12.10
N SER A 328 -19.29 4.60 -12.92
CA SER A 328 -20.00 5.76 -13.51
C SER A 328 -21.27 5.36 -14.28
N SER A 329 -21.29 4.18 -14.88
CA SER A 329 -22.46 3.63 -15.58
C SER A 329 -23.66 3.31 -14.69
N THR A 330 -23.48 3.24 -13.37
CA THR A 330 -24.59 2.99 -12.43
C THR A 330 -25.46 4.24 -12.19
N GLY A 331 -24.94 5.44 -12.54
CA GLY A 331 -25.58 6.71 -12.22
C GLY A 331 -25.48 7.12 -10.75
N LEU A 332 -24.88 6.27 -9.88
CA LEU A 332 -24.65 6.57 -8.47
C LEU A 332 -23.23 7.08 -8.25
N ASP A 333 -23.04 7.86 -7.20
CA ASP A 333 -21.70 8.13 -6.69
C ASP A 333 -21.16 6.97 -5.82
N ALA A 334 -19.87 6.99 -5.55
CA ALA A 334 -19.20 5.92 -4.83
C ALA A 334 -19.72 5.74 -3.40
N ASP A 335 -20.03 6.82 -2.70
CA ASP A 335 -20.50 6.76 -1.31
C ASP A 335 -21.89 6.11 -1.26
N THR A 336 -22.80 6.52 -2.14
CA THR A 336 -24.14 5.94 -2.26
C THR A 336 -24.09 4.45 -2.64
N LEU A 337 -23.26 4.07 -3.62
CA LEU A 337 -23.16 2.67 -4.02
C LEU A 337 -22.55 1.81 -2.91
N THR A 338 -21.50 2.28 -2.24
CA THR A 338 -20.88 1.49 -1.15
C THR A 338 -21.80 1.30 0.04
N ASP A 339 -22.64 2.30 0.37
CA ASP A 339 -23.68 2.17 1.40
C ASP A 339 -24.69 1.08 1.03
N ARG A 340 -25.19 1.08 -0.21
CA ARG A 340 -26.10 0.04 -0.71
C ARG A 340 -25.46 -1.34 -0.72
N LEU A 341 -24.22 -1.45 -1.19
CA LEU A 341 -23.50 -2.74 -1.18
C LEU A 341 -23.35 -3.28 0.24
N LEU A 342 -23.13 -2.44 1.24
CA LEU A 342 -23.05 -2.84 2.63
C LEU A 342 -24.41 -3.32 3.16
N HIS A 343 -25.46 -2.55 2.98
CA HIS A 343 -26.74 -2.78 3.64
C HIS A 343 -27.63 -3.77 2.88
N GLU A 344 -27.64 -3.75 1.55
CA GLU A 344 -28.50 -4.60 0.73
C GLU A 344 -27.76 -5.87 0.25
N ALA A 345 -26.54 -5.72 -0.27
CA ALA A 345 -25.76 -6.85 -0.78
C ALA A 345 -24.94 -7.57 0.29
N LYS A 346 -24.77 -6.99 1.49
CA LYS A 346 -23.92 -7.51 2.55
C LYS A 346 -22.47 -7.68 2.10
N VAL A 347 -21.95 -6.69 1.36
CA VAL A 347 -20.56 -6.64 0.90
C VAL A 347 -19.96 -5.29 1.24
N MET A 348 -18.89 -5.29 2.02
CA MET A 348 -18.17 -4.06 2.38
C MET A 348 -16.99 -3.84 1.45
N VAL A 349 -17.03 -2.76 0.67
CA VAL A 349 -15.94 -2.27 -0.19
C VAL A 349 -15.54 -0.86 0.23
N ASN A 350 -14.44 -0.33 -0.29
CA ASN A 350 -14.09 1.07 -0.06
C ASN A 350 -14.71 1.99 -1.11
N SER A 351 -15.29 3.10 -0.64
CA SER A 351 -15.64 4.23 -1.50
C SER A 351 -14.38 4.88 -2.07
N GLY A 352 -14.43 5.23 -3.34
CA GLY A 352 -13.32 5.88 -4.02
C GLY A 352 -13.05 7.30 -3.51
N THR A 353 -14.04 7.97 -2.94
CA THR A 353 -13.91 9.32 -2.38
C THR A 353 -12.84 9.42 -1.29
N MET A 354 -12.54 8.31 -0.60
CA MET A 354 -11.44 8.22 0.38
C MET A 354 -10.06 8.49 -0.24
N TYR A 355 -9.89 8.26 -1.54
CA TYR A 355 -8.60 8.34 -2.26
C TYR A 355 -8.41 9.64 -3.04
N GLY A 356 -9.32 10.58 -2.86
CA GLY A 356 -9.44 11.87 -3.53
C GLY A 356 -10.91 12.12 -3.87
N ARG A 357 -11.49 13.15 -3.30
CA ARG A 357 -12.95 13.37 -3.34
C ARG A 357 -13.49 13.37 -4.77
N GLU A 358 -12.88 14.16 -5.65
CA GLU A 358 -13.30 14.24 -7.06
C GLU A 358 -12.77 13.08 -7.89
N ALA A 359 -11.49 12.71 -7.70
CA ALA A 359 -10.85 11.64 -8.47
C ALA A 359 -11.46 10.25 -8.20
N GLY A 360 -12.02 10.04 -7.01
CA GLY A 360 -12.61 8.77 -6.59
C GLY A 360 -14.14 8.70 -6.64
N LYS A 361 -14.83 9.81 -6.96
CA LYS A 361 -16.29 9.92 -6.85
C LYS A 361 -17.07 8.86 -7.62
N GLN A 362 -16.50 8.35 -8.71
CA GLN A 362 -17.11 7.35 -9.58
C GLN A 362 -16.39 5.99 -9.51
N PHE A 363 -15.78 5.68 -8.35
CA PHE A 363 -15.00 4.46 -8.20
C PHE A 363 -15.24 3.76 -6.87
N ILE A 364 -15.10 2.43 -6.89
CA ILE A 364 -14.98 1.62 -5.69
C ILE A 364 -13.66 0.84 -5.72
N ARG A 365 -13.16 0.46 -4.53
CA ARG A 365 -11.95 -0.37 -4.42
C ARG A 365 -12.27 -1.72 -3.78
N ILE A 366 -11.90 -2.81 -4.46
CA ILE A 366 -12.12 -4.19 -4.03
C ILE A 366 -10.77 -4.83 -3.67
N ASN A 367 -10.65 -5.38 -2.47
CA ASN A 367 -9.50 -6.18 -2.04
C ASN A 367 -9.70 -7.64 -2.48
N ILE A 368 -8.77 -8.18 -3.30
CA ILE A 368 -8.81 -9.55 -3.81
C ILE A 368 -7.94 -10.53 -3.00
N ALA A 369 -7.32 -10.09 -1.89
CA ALA A 369 -6.45 -10.92 -1.07
C ALA A 369 -7.27 -11.75 -0.06
N CYS A 370 -8.13 -12.61 -0.58
CA CYS A 370 -8.95 -13.56 0.17
C CYS A 370 -9.11 -14.87 -0.62
N PRO A 371 -9.55 -15.99 0.02
CA PRO A 371 -9.86 -17.23 -0.67
C PRO A 371 -10.81 -17.00 -1.85
N LYS A 372 -10.53 -17.66 -2.99
CA LYS A 372 -11.28 -17.47 -4.25
C LYS A 372 -12.78 -17.62 -4.09
N ALA A 373 -13.22 -18.61 -3.31
CA ALA A 373 -14.66 -18.85 -3.05
C ALA A 373 -15.33 -17.62 -2.40
N ARG A 374 -14.63 -16.95 -1.45
CA ARG A 374 -15.12 -15.73 -0.79
C ARG A 374 -15.19 -14.56 -1.76
N LEU A 375 -14.14 -14.37 -2.57
CA LEU A 375 -14.14 -13.34 -3.61
C LEU A 375 -15.32 -13.52 -4.57
N MET A 376 -15.51 -14.73 -5.09
CA MET A 376 -16.60 -15.02 -6.04
C MET A 376 -17.99 -14.84 -5.43
N GLU A 377 -18.17 -15.14 -4.15
CA GLU A 377 -19.42 -14.88 -3.45
C GLU A 377 -19.69 -13.37 -3.30
N ALA A 378 -18.66 -12.58 -2.93
CA ALA A 378 -18.79 -11.13 -2.86
C ALA A 378 -19.17 -10.54 -4.24
N LEU A 379 -18.53 -11.00 -5.32
CA LEU A 379 -18.82 -10.53 -6.68
C LEU A 379 -20.25 -10.86 -7.13
N LYS A 380 -20.78 -12.05 -6.77
CA LYS A 380 -22.16 -12.42 -7.06
C LYS A 380 -23.17 -11.50 -6.36
N ARG A 381 -22.91 -11.17 -5.10
CA ARG A 381 -23.74 -10.23 -4.34
C ARG A 381 -23.69 -8.81 -4.90
N ILE A 382 -22.51 -8.34 -5.28
CA ILE A 382 -22.35 -7.05 -5.98
C ILE A 382 -23.17 -7.05 -7.27
N LYS A 383 -23.11 -8.14 -8.07
CA LYS A 383 -23.89 -8.25 -9.29
C LYS A 383 -25.40 -8.14 -9.04
N LEU A 384 -25.92 -8.87 -8.07
CA LEU A 384 -27.35 -8.82 -7.74
C LEU A 384 -27.81 -7.41 -7.39
N GLU A 385 -27.01 -6.66 -6.63
CA GLU A 385 -27.35 -5.27 -6.29
C GLU A 385 -27.27 -4.33 -7.52
N ILE A 386 -26.29 -4.48 -8.39
CA ILE A 386 -26.20 -3.71 -9.64
C ILE A 386 -27.38 -4.02 -10.58
N ASP A 387 -27.80 -5.27 -10.68
CA ASP A 387 -28.98 -5.65 -11.46
C ASP A 387 -30.26 -5.01 -10.91
N ASN A 388 -30.43 -4.97 -9.58
CA ASN A 388 -31.56 -4.33 -8.93
C ASN A 388 -31.63 -2.83 -9.23
N LEU A 389 -30.47 -2.13 -9.32
CA LEU A 389 -30.44 -0.71 -9.72
C LEU A 389 -30.98 -0.49 -11.14
N SER A 390 -30.77 -1.44 -12.04
CA SER A 390 -31.20 -1.34 -13.43
C SER A 390 -32.72 -1.55 -13.61
N THR A 391 -33.41 -1.98 -12.55
CA THR A 391 -34.86 -2.23 -12.57
C THR A 391 -35.68 -1.14 -11.87
N LEU A 392 -35.00 -0.17 -11.25
CA LEU A 392 -35.58 1.02 -10.62
C LEU A 392 -35.56 2.21 -11.58
#